data_229d72a8454e461899bd0e162e2bb235
#
_entry.id   229d72a8454e461899bd0e162e2bb235
#
_cell.length_a   1.000
_cell.length_b   1.000
_cell.length_c   1.000
_cell.angle_alpha   90.00
_cell.angle_beta   90.00
_cell.angle_gamma   90.00
#
_symmetry.space_group_name_H-M   'P 1'
#
loop_
_entity.id
_entity.type
_entity.pdbx_description
1 polymer ?
#
loop_
_entity_poly.entity_id
_entity_poly.type
_entity_poly.pdbx_seq_one_letter_code
_entity_poly.pdbx_strand_id
1 'polypeptide(L)'
;MKFFSCNSSLRVAVAVLAGSLSACALQPAVFRYTAPDQPNDPVGYQEKPGWATQNFAVAAANPLATDAGYQVLKAGGSAIDAAIAVQMVLTLVEPQSSGIGGGTFVLHHDGKKVEAYDGRETAPSSATDKLFLDAQGKPLPFIEGVVSGLSVGVPGTLSVLEAAHQAHGKLAWATLMQPAIQLAEQGFKLSPHLHRALLAEKFLMHDPVAASYFYDAQGKPFPVGHVLKNPELAAVLKDIAKRGSQALKQGPIAEAIVQKVRRHPQRPGAMTLQDLANYQVKKRDPLCFDHAVQTTGKTYQLCGFPPPSSGALAIGQILGILNNTPAAHMRLEHGLPSAEWLHYYTEAGRLAFADRGQFVADPDFVQAPGGDWRSMLHTAYLKQRSSLIGRQSMKVAQPGNPADTQTAYAPMPTQEEYGTSHISVIDKDGNAVAMTSSIEAVFGARLMVNSGQGRPGGFLLNNELTDFSFAPTDAKGLPIANRVEGGKRPRSSMSPTLVFEKESGKLKLTGGSPGGAVIIHYTGKLLIGTLQWGLNTQQAISLPNFSSLNGPTILEEKRFPENTVKALQGKGHDVREAPLPSGLQAIEVTPTGFFGGADPRREGVVMGPKP
;
A
#
# COMPACT_ATOMS: atom_id res chain seq x y z
N MET A 1 26.98 -104.67 -17.10
CA MET A 1 28.36 -104.27 -17.45
C MET A 1 28.51 -102.76 -17.22
N LYS A 2 29.41 -102.50 -16.44
CA LYS A 2 30.00 -101.24 -16.01
C LYS A 2 30.06 -100.14 -17.08
N PHE A 3 29.81 -98.88 -16.71
CA PHE A 3 30.86 -97.87 -16.80
C PHE A 3 30.45 -96.59 -16.03
N PHE A 4 31.38 -96.12 -15.27
CA PHE A 4 31.39 -94.81 -14.52
C PHE A 4 31.50 -93.66 -15.46
N SER A 5 30.84 -92.55 -15.12
CA SER A 5 31.22 -91.24 -15.62
C SER A 5 31.07 -90.19 -14.51
N CYS A 6 32.17 -89.57 -14.15
CA CYS A 6 32.31 -88.52 -13.24
C CYS A 6 31.95 -87.17 -13.92
N ASN A 7 31.04 -86.37 -13.35
CA ASN A 7 30.79 -85.05 -13.87
C ASN A 7 31.06 -84.00 -12.71
N SER A 8 32.12 -83.31 -12.86
CA SER A 8 32.48 -82.14 -12.06
C SER A 8 31.64 -80.92 -12.42
N SER A 9 30.79 -80.51 -11.55
CA SER A 9 30.03 -79.28 -11.70
C SER A 9 30.79 -78.09 -11.14
N LEU A 10 31.21 -77.22 -12.03
CA LEU A 10 31.83 -75.88 -11.71
C LEU A 10 30.71 -74.92 -11.26
N ARG A 11 30.71 -74.55 -10.00
CA ARG A 11 29.82 -73.51 -9.48
C ARG A 11 30.51 -72.13 -9.65
N VAL A 12 29.97 -71.33 -10.60
CA VAL A 12 30.32 -69.93 -10.73
C VAL A 12 29.51 -69.13 -9.70
N ALA A 13 30.21 -68.57 -8.70
CA ALA A 13 29.63 -67.63 -7.75
C ALA A 13 29.58 -66.23 -8.38
N VAL A 14 28.40 -65.76 -8.74
CA VAL A 14 28.18 -64.37 -9.14
C VAL A 14 28.02 -63.55 -7.85
N ALA A 15 29.03 -62.76 -7.48
CA ALA A 15 28.93 -61.76 -6.42
C ALA A 15 28.21 -60.55 -6.96
N VAL A 16 26.94 -60.34 -6.56
CA VAL A 16 26.19 -59.12 -6.81
C VAL A 16 26.66 -58.06 -5.77
N LEU A 17 27.51 -57.13 -6.18
CA LEU A 17 27.79 -55.91 -5.40
C LEU A 17 26.57 -55.00 -5.50
N ALA A 18 25.70 -55.00 -4.48
CA ALA A 18 24.68 -53.99 -4.27
C ALA A 18 25.35 -52.71 -3.76
N GLY A 19 25.75 -51.84 -4.67
CA GLY A 19 26.14 -50.46 -4.34
C GLY A 19 24.94 -49.67 -3.83
N SER A 20 24.85 -49.50 -2.51
CA SER A 20 23.89 -48.58 -1.90
C SER A 20 24.34 -47.16 -2.23
N LEU A 21 23.77 -46.60 -3.31
CA LEU A 21 23.73 -45.16 -3.57
C LEU A 21 22.85 -44.55 -2.48
N SER A 22 23.46 -44.14 -1.35
CA SER A 22 22.83 -43.21 -0.43
C SER A 22 22.65 -41.88 -1.17
N ALA A 23 21.51 -41.69 -1.80
CA ALA A 23 21.07 -40.37 -2.20
C ALA A 23 20.91 -39.54 -0.90
N CYS A 24 21.92 -38.76 -0.55
CA CYS A 24 21.73 -37.65 0.37
C CYS A 24 20.70 -36.72 -0.29
N ALA A 25 19.41 -36.95 -0.03
CA ALA A 25 18.40 -35.96 -0.24
C ALA A 25 18.78 -34.77 0.65
N LEU A 26 19.36 -33.73 0.05
CA LEU A 26 19.49 -32.44 0.69
C LEU A 26 18.08 -32.04 1.13
N GLN A 27 17.77 -32.23 2.42
CA GLN A 27 16.56 -31.64 2.99
C GLN A 27 16.65 -30.15 2.73
N PRO A 28 15.61 -29.53 2.15
CA PRO A 28 15.62 -28.08 1.97
C PRO A 28 15.87 -27.45 3.33
N ALA A 29 16.87 -26.57 3.40
CA ALA A 29 17.23 -25.88 4.63
C ALA A 29 15.96 -25.22 5.19
N VAL A 30 15.57 -25.63 6.40
CA VAL A 30 14.41 -25.05 7.07
C VAL A 30 14.71 -23.57 7.29
N PHE A 31 13.89 -22.71 6.71
CA PHE A 31 14.00 -21.26 6.89
C PHE A 31 13.99 -20.95 8.40
N ARG A 32 15.00 -20.20 8.85
CA ARG A 32 15.09 -19.69 10.22
C ARG A 32 15.35 -18.20 10.15
N TYR A 33 14.41 -17.41 10.65
CA TYR A 33 14.57 -15.96 10.77
C TYR A 33 15.56 -15.64 11.90
N THR A 34 16.46 -14.71 11.63
CA THR A 34 17.36 -14.13 12.63
C THR A 34 17.10 -12.64 12.69
N ALA A 35 16.58 -12.15 13.81
CA ALA A 35 16.30 -10.72 13.97
C ALA A 35 17.62 -9.91 13.86
N PRO A 36 17.68 -8.89 12.99
CA PRO A 36 18.86 -8.04 12.87
C PRO A 36 18.99 -7.10 14.07
N ASP A 37 20.19 -6.57 14.25
CA ASP A 37 20.39 -5.44 15.15
C ASP A 37 19.58 -4.24 14.67
N GLN A 38 18.82 -3.63 15.59
CA GLN A 38 18.07 -2.42 15.27
C GLN A 38 18.96 -1.20 15.46
N PRO A 39 19.21 -0.40 14.41
CA PRO A 39 19.93 0.85 14.56
C PRO A 39 19.11 1.85 15.40
N ASN A 40 19.79 2.77 16.06
CA ASN A 40 19.17 3.94 16.66
C ASN A 40 19.10 5.02 15.58
N ASP A 41 18.05 5.01 14.77
CA ASP A 41 17.90 6.01 13.71
C ASP A 41 17.55 7.38 14.29
N PRO A 42 18.18 8.46 13.82
CA PRO A 42 17.80 9.82 14.20
C PRO A 42 16.40 10.19 13.67
N VAL A 43 15.79 11.16 14.32
CA VAL A 43 14.45 11.66 14.00
C VAL A 43 14.51 12.67 12.86
N GLY A 44 13.62 12.57 11.86
CA GLY A 44 13.41 13.58 10.82
C GLY A 44 13.87 13.17 9.42
N TYR A 45 14.05 14.17 8.56
CA TYR A 45 14.56 13.99 7.19
C TYR A 45 16.03 13.56 7.24
N GLN A 46 16.34 12.45 6.55
CA GLN A 46 17.69 11.92 6.44
C GLN A 46 17.98 11.57 4.99
N GLU A 47 19.03 12.14 4.43
CA GLU A 47 19.50 11.74 3.12
C GLU A 47 19.83 10.26 3.08
N LYS A 48 19.40 9.60 2.00
CA LYS A 48 19.64 8.19 1.76
C LYS A 48 20.44 8.01 0.48
N PRO A 49 21.40 7.07 0.47
CA PRO A 49 22.30 6.92 -0.67
C PRO A 49 21.61 6.25 -1.87
N GLY A 50 20.45 5.60 -1.67
CA GLY A 50 19.96 4.57 -2.57
C GLY A 50 20.77 3.28 -2.47
N TRP A 51 20.26 2.19 -3.02
CA TRP A 51 20.86 0.87 -2.86
C TRP A 51 20.92 0.12 -4.19
N ALA A 52 22.15 -0.11 -4.67
CA ALA A 52 22.39 -1.04 -5.75
C ALA A 52 22.34 -2.47 -5.21
N THR A 53 21.61 -3.36 -5.89
CA THR A 53 21.47 -4.76 -5.53
C THR A 53 21.51 -5.65 -6.77
N GLN A 54 21.79 -6.94 -6.57
CA GLN A 54 21.76 -7.95 -7.62
C GLN A 54 20.75 -9.04 -7.28
N ASN A 55 20.31 -9.78 -8.27
CA ASN A 55 19.44 -10.96 -8.20
C ASN A 55 18.04 -10.70 -7.63
N PHE A 56 17.88 -9.95 -6.56
CA PHE A 56 16.59 -9.59 -5.98
C PHE A 56 16.70 -8.33 -5.10
N ALA A 57 15.55 -7.68 -4.87
CA ALA A 57 15.48 -6.51 -4.00
C ALA A 57 14.13 -6.44 -3.29
N VAL A 58 14.14 -5.91 -2.06
CA VAL A 58 12.95 -5.57 -1.28
C VAL A 58 13.11 -4.18 -0.67
N ALA A 59 12.07 -3.36 -0.80
CA ALA A 59 11.97 -2.02 -0.24
C ALA A 59 10.69 -1.92 0.60
N ALA A 60 10.83 -1.52 1.87
CA ALA A 60 9.69 -1.37 2.78
C ALA A 60 9.94 -0.27 3.82
N ALA A 61 8.88 0.11 4.52
CA ALA A 61 8.84 1.29 5.36
C ALA A 61 9.66 1.20 6.66
N ASN A 62 10.05 -0.01 7.07
CA ASN A 62 10.79 -0.25 8.32
C ASN A 62 11.91 -1.27 8.11
N PRO A 63 13.13 -1.04 8.68
CA PRO A 63 14.28 -1.94 8.49
C PRO A 63 14.03 -3.40 8.89
N LEU A 64 13.31 -3.66 10.00
CA LEU A 64 12.97 -5.03 10.42
C LEU A 64 12.06 -5.74 9.44
N ALA A 65 11.09 -5.00 8.91
CA ALA A 65 10.17 -5.55 7.91
C ALA A 65 10.90 -5.80 6.59
N THR A 66 11.75 -4.88 6.16
CA THR A 66 12.59 -5.05 4.95
C THR A 66 13.52 -6.27 5.09
N ASP A 67 14.14 -6.44 6.26
CA ASP A 67 15.02 -7.59 6.55
C ASP A 67 14.25 -8.92 6.50
N ALA A 68 13.04 -8.98 7.05
CA ALA A 68 12.19 -10.18 6.95
C ALA A 68 11.96 -10.60 5.50
N GLY A 69 11.61 -9.64 4.62
CA GLY A 69 11.47 -9.89 3.18
C GLY A 69 12.79 -10.31 2.53
N TYR A 70 13.90 -9.67 2.88
CA TYR A 70 15.23 -10.03 2.40
C TYR A 70 15.61 -11.47 2.74
N GLN A 71 15.40 -11.89 3.99
CA GLN A 71 15.72 -13.25 4.42
C GLN A 71 14.83 -14.28 3.73
N VAL A 72 13.55 -13.96 3.49
CA VAL A 72 12.63 -14.82 2.71
C VAL A 72 13.12 -14.97 1.26
N LEU A 73 13.50 -13.88 0.58
CA LEU A 73 14.05 -13.95 -0.78
C LEU A 73 15.37 -14.74 -0.82
N LYS A 74 16.26 -14.53 0.16
CA LYS A 74 17.51 -15.27 0.30
C LYS A 74 17.29 -16.78 0.48
N ALA A 75 16.20 -17.17 1.15
CA ALA A 75 15.80 -18.56 1.32
C ALA A 75 15.11 -19.17 0.07
N GLY A 76 14.97 -18.40 -1.02
CA GLY A 76 14.37 -18.86 -2.27
C GLY A 76 12.86 -18.60 -2.37
N GLY A 77 12.31 -17.79 -1.49
CA GLY A 77 10.91 -17.33 -1.56
C GLY A 77 10.63 -16.49 -2.80
N SER A 78 9.35 -16.41 -3.18
CA SER A 78 8.87 -15.56 -4.25
C SER A 78 8.73 -14.09 -3.80
N ALA A 79 8.48 -13.19 -4.74
CA ALA A 79 8.18 -11.78 -4.43
C ALA A 79 6.93 -11.66 -3.53
N ILE A 80 5.92 -12.52 -3.72
CA ILE A 80 4.72 -12.59 -2.87
C ILE A 80 5.09 -13.09 -1.47
N ASP A 81 5.91 -14.13 -1.34
CA ASP A 81 6.34 -14.64 -0.02
C ASP A 81 7.03 -13.53 0.79
N ALA A 82 7.94 -12.80 0.14
CA ALA A 82 8.64 -11.68 0.78
C ALA A 82 7.66 -10.56 1.20
N ALA A 83 6.75 -10.17 0.32
CA ALA A 83 5.76 -9.13 0.63
C ALA A 83 4.85 -9.51 1.82
N ILE A 84 4.50 -10.80 1.95
CA ILE A 84 3.72 -11.31 3.09
C ILE A 84 4.53 -11.20 4.38
N ALA A 85 5.78 -11.68 4.40
CA ALA A 85 6.63 -11.60 5.60
C ALA A 85 6.86 -10.14 6.03
N VAL A 86 7.08 -9.23 5.07
CA VAL A 86 7.18 -7.78 5.31
C VAL A 86 5.90 -7.27 5.97
N GLN A 87 4.71 -7.58 5.40
CA GLN A 87 3.45 -7.09 5.94
C GLN A 87 3.15 -7.61 7.34
N MET A 88 3.48 -8.87 7.64
CA MET A 88 3.31 -9.41 8.98
C MET A 88 4.18 -8.69 10.00
N VAL A 89 5.42 -8.36 9.64
CA VAL A 89 6.31 -7.57 10.52
C VAL A 89 5.82 -6.11 10.63
N LEU A 90 5.35 -5.48 9.54
CA LEU A 90 4.78 -4.12 9.58
C LEU A 90 3.58 -4.02 10.53
N THR A 91 2.75 -5.05 10.63
CA THR A 91 1.65 -5.11 11.63
C THR A 91 2.15 -4.89 13.06
N LEU A 92 3.39 -5.28 13.33
CA LEU A 92 4.04 -5.16 14.64
C LEU A 92 4.80 -3.84 14.81
N VAL A 93 5.64 -3.47 13.82
CA VAL A 93 6.61 -2.37 13.95
C VAL A 93 6.13 -1.03 13.39
N GLU A 94 5.11 -1.05 12.52
CA GLU A 94 4.39 0.12 12.01
C GLU A 94 2.87 0.00 12.21
N PRO A 95 2.40 -0.30 13.44
CA PRO A 95 0.98 -0.53 13.71
C PRO A 95 0.12 0.71 13.46
N GLN A 96 0.74 1.90 13.40
CA GLN A 96 0.06 3.16 13.08
C GLN A 96 -0.31 3.29 11.59
N SER A 97 0.23 2.44 10.71
CA SER A 97 0.10 2.61 9.26
C SER A 97 -0.67 1.50 8.57
N SER A 98 -0.41 0.24 8.93
CA SER A 98 -1.01 -0.94 8.27
C SER A 98 -1.01 -2.16 9.17
N GLY A 99 -1.76 -3.20 8.80
CA GLY A 99 -1.78 -4.43 9.56
C GLY A 99 -2.87 -5.41 9.14
N ILE A 100 -2.94 -6.55 9.84
CA ILE A 100 -3.92 -7.62 9.58
C ILE A 100 -5.37 -7.18 9.83
N GLY A 101 -5.58 -6.09 10.58
CA GLY A 101 -6.90 -5.50 10.81
C GLY A 101 -7.35 -4.51 9.74
N GLY A 102 -6.65 -4.41 8.62
CA GLY A 102 -6.86 -3.46 7.53
C GLY A 102 -7.11 -4.10 6.17
N GLY A 103 -6.85 -3.32 5.10
CA GLY A 103 -6.96 -3.75 3.71
C GLY A 103 -5.68 -3.52 2.90
N THR A 104 -5.62 -4.19 1.76
CA THR A 104 -4.40 -4.22 0.94
C THR A 104 -4.73 -4.37 -0.54
N PHE A 105 -4.03 -3.61 -1.39
CA PHE A 105 -3.97 -3.85 -2.83
C PHE A 105 -2.62 -4.43 -3.22
N VAL A 106 -2.66 -5.50 -4.02
CA VAL A 106 -1.46 -6.18 -4.53
C VAL A 106 -1.48 -6.17 -6.06
N LEU A 107 -0.44 -5.59 -6.67
CA LEU A 107 -0.09 -5.84 -8.05
C LEU A 107 1.06 -6.84 -8.09
N HIS A 108 0.89 -7.90 -8.86
CA HIS A 108 1.90 -8.93 -9.07
C HIS A 108 2.18 -9.11 -10.56
N HIS A 109 3.46 -9.10 -10.93
CA HIS A 109 3.94 -9.46 -12.27
C HIS A 109 4.69 -10.78 -12.18
N ASP A 110 4.29 -11.77 -12.97
CA ASP A 110 4.85 -13.13 -12.99
C ASP A 110 5.86 -13.36 -14.14
N GLY A 111 6.42 -12.27 -14.69
CA GLY A 111 7.28 -12.29 -15.86
C GLY A 111 6.51 -12.25 -17.20
N LYS A 112 5.18 -12.38 -17.20
CA LYS A 112 4.33 -12.40 -18.40
C LYS A 112 3.15 -11.45 -18.33
N LYS A 113 2.43 -11.43 -17.22
CA LYS A 113 1.22 -10.63 -17.00
C LYS A 113 1.23 -9.94 -15.64
N VAL A 114 0.47 -8.88 -15.54
CA VAL A 114 0.16 -8.23 -14.27
C VAL A 114 -1.19 -8.72 -13.76
N GLU A 115 -1.25 -9.06 -12.50
CA GLU A 115 -2.49 -9.41 -11.79
C GLU A 115 -2.74 -8.44 -10.64
N ALA A 116 -4.00 -8.09 -10.41
CA ALA A 116 -4.43 -7.20 -9.35
C ALA A 116 -5.33 -7.94 -8.35
N TYR A 117 -4.93 -7.99 -7.08
CA TYR A 117 -5.68 -8.61 -6.00
C TYR A 117 -6.21 -7.53 -5.05
N ASP A 118 -7.54 -7.45 -4.94
CA ASP A 118 -8.28 -6.47 -4.15
C ASP A 118 -8.66 -7.06 -2.80
N GLY A 119 -7.93 -6.65 -1.79
CA GLY A 119 -8.20 -6.92 -0.38
C GLY A 119 -8.68 -5.68 0.38
N ARG A 120 -9.34 -4.72 -0.31
CA ARG A 120 -9.95 -3.55 0.32
C ARG A 120 -11.05 -3.99 1.29
N GLU A 121 -11.19 -3.29 2.38
CA GLU A 121 -12.25 -3.51 3.36
C GLU A 121 -13.63 -3.33 2.71
N THR A 122 -14.61 -4.07 3.22
CA THR A 122 -16.02 -3.86 2.86
C THR A 122 -16.80 -3.27 4.02
N ALA A 123 -17.80 -2.45 3.73
CA ALA A 123 -18.77 -2.07 4.75
C ALA A 123 -19.51 -3.32 5.26
N PRO A 124 -19.81 -3.44 6.57
CA PRO A 124 -20.70 -4.47 7.07
C PRO A 124 -22.01 -4.51 6.28
N SER A 125 -22.60 -5.69 6.12
CA SER A 125 -23.80 -5.91 5.30
C SER A 125 -25.00 -5.05 5.70
N SER A 126 -25.07 -4.67 6.97
CA SER A 126 -26.13 -3.80 7.52
C SER A 126 -25.86 -2.31 7.37
N ALA A 127 -24.69 -1.90 6.84
CA ALA A 127 -24.35 -0.49 6.66
C ALA A 127 -25.23 0.16 5.60
N THR A 128 -25.66 1.38 5.88
CA THR A 128 -26.46 2.19 4.97
C THR A 128 -25.77 3.52 4.69
N ASP A 129 -26.29 4.27 3.74
CA ASP A 129 -25.82 5.61 3.40
C ASP A 129 -25.94 6.64 4.55
N LYS A 130 -26.63 6.28 5.63
CA LYS A 130 -26.77 7.09 6.86
C LYS A 130 -25.72 6.79 7.93
N LEU A 131 -24.75 5.91 7.66
CA LEU A 131 -23.77 5.43 8.66
C LEU A 131 -23.07 6.57 9.41
N PHE A 132 -22.72 7.64 8.72
CA PHE A 132 -22.02 8.79 9.27
C PHE A 132 -22.88 10.04 9.45
N LEU A 133 -24.20 9.87 9.56
CA LEU A 133 -25.13 10.97 9.89
C LEU A 133 -25.51 10.97 11.37
N ASP A 134 -25.66 12.16 11.92
CA ASP A 134 -26.24 12.36 13.25
C ASP A 134 -27.77 12.16 13.25
N ALA A 135 -28.40 12.31 14.40
CA ALA A 135 -29.87 12.18 14.55
C ALA A 135 -30.66 13.24 13.77
N GLN A 136 -30.02 14.33 13.35
CA GLN A 136 -30.58 15.41 12.55
C GLN A 136 -30.32 15.22 11.03
N GLY A 137 -29.65 14.12 10.65
CA GLY A 137 -29.30 13.82 9.26
C GLY A 137 -28.12 14.62 8.72
N LYS A 138 -27.31 15.23 9.59
CA LYS A 138 -26.09 15.95 9.22
C LYS A 138 -24.88 15.03 9.33
N PRO A 139 -23.87 15.20 8.44
CA PRO A 139 -22.61 14.49 8.58
C PRO A 139 -21.94 14.72 9.95
N LEU A 140 -21.44 13.64 10.55
CA LEU A 140 -20.66 13.72 11.79
C LEU A 140 -19.37 14.53 11.56
N PRO A 141 -18.82 15.17 12.61
CA PRO A 141 -17.43 15.63 12.59
C PRO A 141 -16.51 14.47 12.21
N PHE A 142 -15.53 14.71 11.33
CA PHE A 142 -14.72 13.63 10.75
C PHE A 142 -14.05 12.77 11.83
N ILE A 143 -13.43 13.40 12.85
CA ILE A 143 -12.75 12.68 13.92
C ILE A 143 -13.69 11.77 14.75
N GLU A 144 -14.96 12.15 14.89
CA GLU A 144 -15.97 11.34 15.58
C GLU A 144 -16.40 10.12 14.74
N GLY A 145 -16.32 10.25 13.41
CA GLY A 145 -16.43 9.12 12.50
C GLY A 145 -15.25 8.18 12.64
N VAL A 146 -14.02 8.71 12.61
CA VAL A 146 -12.77 7.94 12.71
C VAL A 146 -12.67 7.15 14.01
N VAL A 147 -12.80 7.82 15.17
CA VAL A 147 -12.68 7.19 16.50
C VAL A 147 -14.00 6.58 16.88
N SER A 148 -14.34 5.47 16.23
CA SER A 148 -15.64 4.80 16.43
C SER A 148 -15.62 3.35 15.97
N GLY A 149 -16.59 2.56 16.41
CA GLY A 149 -16.88 1.25 15.82
C GLY A 149 -17.55 1.35 14.45
N LEU A 150 -18.17 2.50 14.13
CA LEU A 150 -18.84 2.73 12.83
C LEU A 150 -17.87 2.70 11.67
N SER A 151 -16.63 3.18 11.89
CA SER A 151 -15.62 3.34 10.85
C SER A 151 -14.93 2.05 10.45
N VAL A 152 -15.07 0.98 11.23
CA VAL A 152 -14.36 -0.27 11.01
C VAL A 152 -14.96 -1.05 9.85
N GLY A 153 -14.20 -1.16 8.76
CA GLY A 153 -14.52 -2.05 7.65
C GLY A 153 -14.09 -3.49 7.93
N VAL A 154 -14.73 -4.44 7.24
CA VAL A 154 -14.39 -5.87 7.31
C VAL A 154 -12.97 -6.07 6.76
N PRO A 155 -12.01 -6.55 7.56
CA PRO A 155 -10.60 -6.61 7.16
C PRO A 155 -10.35 -7.56 5.98
N GLY A 156 -9.53 -7.13 5.03
CA GLY A 156 -9.22 -7.89 3.81
C GLY A 156 -7.76 -8.30 3.65
N THR A 157 -6.83 -7.66 4.39
CA THR A 157 -5.38 -7.87 4.24
C THR A 157 -4.98 -9.33 4.28
N LEU A 158 -5.38 -10.08 5.29
CA LEU A 158 -4.95 -11.48 5.44
C LEU A 158 -5.51 -12.36 4.31
N SER A 159 -6.77 -12.14 3.93
CA SER A 159 -7.43 -12.90 2.86
C SER A 159 -6.76 -12.67 1.50
N VAL A 160 -6.38 -11.43 1.18
CA VAL A 160 -5.74 -11.13 -0.11
C VAL A 160 -4.31 -11.67 -0.18
N LEU A 161 -3.57 -11.62 0.93
CA LEU A 161 -2.23 -12.19 1.01
C LEU A 161 -2.26 -13.72 0.86
N GLU A 162 -3.22 -14.39 1.48
CA GLU A 162 -3.41 -15.85 1.32
C GLU A 162 -3.77 -16.21 -0.12
N ALA A 163 -4.69 -15.47 -0.77
CA ALA A 163 -5.06 -15.70 -2.15
C ALA A 163 -3.87 -15.50 -3.12
N ALA A 164 -3.06 -14.47 -2.92
CA ALA A 164 -1.85 -14.24 -3.68
C ALA A 164 -0.79 -15.33 -3.42
N HIS A 165 -0.64 -15.77 -2.18
CA HIS A 165 0.27 -16.87 -1.82
C HIS A 165 -0.14 -18.19 -2.46
N GLN A 166 -1.42 -18.54 -2.45
CA GLN A 166 -1.92 -19.77 -3.11
C GLN A 166 -1.61 -19.80 -4.60
N ALA A 167 -1.57 -18.63 -5.26
CA ALA A 167 -1.27 -18.52 -6.68
C ALA A 167 0.24 -18.46 -6.99
N HIS A 168 1.05 -17.82 -6.13
CA HIS A 168 2.42 -17.43 -6.46
C HIS A 168 3.45 -17.72 -5.35
N GLY A 169 3.04 -18.25 -4.21
CA GLY A 169 3.93 -18.60 -3.11
C GLY A 169 4.84 -19.78 -3.45
N LYS A 170 6.05 -19.77 -2.93
CA LYS A 170 7.04 -20.84 -3.04
C LYS A 170 7.37 -21.49 -1.70
N LEU A 171 7.41 -20.68 -0.63
CA LEU A 171 7.62 -21.17 0.72
C LEU A 171 6.30 -21.52 1.39
N ALA A 172 6.34 -22.40 2.39
CA ALA A 172 5.14 -22.72 3.15
C ALA A 172 4.59 -21.48 3.88
N TRP A 173 3.27 -21.30 3.83
CA TRP A 173 2.58 -20.16 4.47
C TRP A 173 3.03 -19.89 5.91
N ALA A 174 3.09 -20.95 6.74
CA ALA A 174 3.48 -20.84 8.13
C ALA A 174 4.91 -20.30 8.34
N THR A 175 5.78 -20.51 7.36
CA THR A 175 7.16 -20.00 7.37
C THR A 175 7.20 -18.48 7.31
N LEU A 176 6.28 -17.87 6.54
CA LEU A 176 6.23 -16.43 6.33
C LEU A 176 5.78 -15.65 7.58
N MET A 177 5.15 -16.32 8.53
CA MET A 177 4.73 -15.75 9.82
C MET A 177 5.87 -15.70 10.84
N GLN A 178 6.92 -16.52 10.66
CA GLN A 178 7.99 -16.70 11.67
C GLN A 178 8.72 -15.41 12.05
N PRO A 179 9.08 -14.50 11.11
CA PRO A 179 9.75 -13.25 11.47
C PRO A 179 8.91 -12.40 12.45
N ALA A 180 7.63 -12.22 12.16
CA ALA A 180 6.74 -11.43 13.00
C ALA A 180 6.45 -12.12 14.34
N ILE A 181 6.29 -13.45 14.38
CA ILE A 181 6.12 -14.23 15.62
C ILE A 181 7.33 -14.04 16.51
N GLN A 182 8.53 -14.22 15.97
CA GLN A 182 9.77 -14.11 16.75
C GLN A 182 9.96 -12.70 17.32
N LEU A 183 9.75 -11.65 16.51
CA LEU A 183 9.84 -10.26 16.96
C LEU A 183 8.76 -9.92 18.01
N ALA A 184 7.55 -10.44 17.87
CA ALA A 184 6.48 -10.24 18.83
C ALA A 184 6.77 -10.89 20.19
N GLU A 185 7.41 -12.07 20.20
CA GLU A 185 7.78 -12.80 21.42
C GLU A 185 9.05 -12.25 22.10
N GLN A 186 10.09 -12.02 21.32
CA GLN A 186 11.38 -11.56 21.84
C GLN A 186 11.41 -10.06 22.12
N GLY A 187 10.59 -9.30 21.36
CA GLY A 187 10.49 -7.86 21.41
C GLY A 187 11.28 -7.17 20.31
N PHE A 188 10.92 -5.93 20.06
CA PHE A 188 11.56 -5.00 19.14
C PHE A 188 11.67 -3.63 19.79
N LYS A 189 12.66 -2.82 19.41
CA LYS A 189 12.83 -1.48 19.93
C LYS A 189 11.80 -0.54 19.30
N LEU A 190 11.10 0.25 20.11
CA LEU A 190 10.20 1.29 19.66
C LEU A 190 10.97 2.33 18.85
N SER A 191 10.57 2.53 17.61
CA SER A 191 11.27 3.40 16.66
C SER A 191 10.97 4.89 16.90
N PRO A 192 11.84 5.81 16.43
CA PRO A 192 11.57 7.24 16.47
C PRO A 192 10.27 7.64 15.73
N HIS A 193 9.93 6.96 14.63
CA HIS A 193 8.73 7.24 13.86
C HIS A 193 7.46 6.84 14.62
N LEU A 194 7.44 5.62 15.18
CA LEU A 194 6.33 5.17 16.02
C LEU A 194 6.17 6.04 17.27
N HIS A 195 7.28 6.39 17.92
CA HIS A 195 7.24 7.26 19.11
C HIS A 195 6.62 8.63 18.82
N ARG A 196 6.99 9.27 17.70
CA ARG A 196 6.38 10.54 17.29
C ARG A 196 4.89 10.41 17.01
N ALA A 197 4.48 9.32 16.36
CA ALA A 197 3.06 9.05 16.11
C ALA A 197 2.28 8.92 17.43
N LEU A 198 2.84 8.20 18.42
CA LEU A 198 2.23 8.06 19.75
C LEU A 198 2.16 9.38 20.51
N LEU A 199 3.19 10.25 20.40
CA LEU A 199 3.17 11.57 21.02
C LEU A 199 2.10 12.49 20.45
N ALA A 200 1.83 12.40 19.15
CA ALA A 200 0.82 13.21 18.47
C ALA A 200 -0.61 12.68 18.68
N GLU A 201 -0.76 11.42 19.08
CA GLU A 201 -2.05 10.74 19.20
C GLU A 201 -2.75 11.11 20.51
N LYS A 202 -4.07 11.38 20.43
CA LYS A 202 -4.87 11.86 21.57
C LYS A 202 -5.94 10.87 22.03
N PHE A 203 -6.30 9.90 21.22
CA PHE A 203 -7.46 9.04 21.44
C PHE A 203 -7.09 7.59 21.74
N LEU A 204 -5.95 7.11 21.26
CA LEU A 204 -5.52 5.71 21.38
C LEU A 204 -5.43 5.24 22.85
N MET A 205 -5.02 6.14 23.74
CA MET A 205 -4.96 5.86 25.18
C MET A 205 -6.32 5.62 25.85
N HIS A 206 -7.42 5.92 25.17
CA HIS A 206 -8.76 5.61 25.68
C HIS A 206 -9.15 4.13 25.46
N ASP A 207 -8.44 3.41 24.61
CA ASP A 207 -8.56 1.96 24.49
C ASP A 207 -7.65 1.29 25.54
N PRO A 208 -8.22 0.55 26.53
CA PRO A 208 -7.41 0.02 27.62
C PRO A 208 -6.31 -0.94 27.18
N VAL A 209 -6.51 -1.68 26.09
CA VAL A 209 -5.53 -2.61 25.53
C VAL A 209 -4.36 -1.83 24.92
N ALA A 210 -4.65 -0.83 24.09
CA ALA A 210 -3.63 0.02 23.48
C ALA A 210 -2.90 0.86 24.54
N ALA A 211 -3.62 1.40 25.53
CA ALA A 211 -3.03 2.16 26.63
C ALA A 211 -1.98 1.34 27.37
N SER A 212 -2.29 0.11 27.75
CA SER A 212 -1.37 -0.77 28.47
C SER A 212 -0.17 -1.21 27.62
N TYR A 213 -0.30 -1.19 26.30
CA TYR A 213 0.72 -1.67 25.38
C TYR A 213 1.71 -0.58 24.94
N PHE A 214 1.24 0.65 24.72
CA PHE A 214 2.05 1.73 24.16
C PHE A 214 2.49 2.81 25.17
N TYR A 215 1.85 2.87 26.34
CA TYR A 215 2.02 3.96 27.30
C TYR A 215 2.41 3.44 28.67
N ASP A 216 3.12 4.27 29.43
CA ASP A 216 3.46 4.03 30.84
C ASP A 216 2.25 4.32 31.77
N ALA A 217 2.44 4.09 33.07
CA ALA A 217 1.42 4.32 34.08
C ALA A 217 1.01 5.78 34.23
N GLN A 218 1.79 6.73 33.68
CA GLN A 218 1.51 8.15 33.66
C GLN A 218 0.83 8.59 32.36
N GLY A 219 0.52 7.65 31.46
CA GLY A 219 -0.10 7.92 30.15
C GLY A 219 0.87 8.54 29.13
N LYS A 220 2.18 8.41 29.32
CA LYS A 220 3.19 8.86 28.36
C LYS A 220 3.59 7.69 27.46
N PRO A 221 3.78 7.91 26.16
CA PRO A 221 4.34 6.89 25.28
C PRO A 221 5.68 6.37 25.79
N PHE A 222 5.91 5.06 25.70
CA PHE A 222 7.24 4.52 25.99
C PHE A 222 8.31 5.20 25.13
N PRO A 223 9.52 5.43 25.66
CA PRO A 223 10.57 6.16 24.96
C PRO A 223 11.11 5.36 23.75
N VAL A 224 11.75 6.07 22.82
CA VAL A 224 12.53 5.46 21.73
C VAL A 224 13.51 4.45 22.29
N GLY A 225 13.60 3.28 21.67
CA GLY A 225 14.47 2.19 22.11
C GLY A 225 13.86 1.30 23.19
N HIS A 226 12.71 1.65 23.75
CA HIS A 226 11.98 0.73 24.65
C HIS A 226 11.63 -0.56 23.92
N VAL A 227 11.87 -1.71 24.56
CA VAL A 227 11.58 -3.01 23.97
C VAL A 227 10.11 -3.38 24.17
N LEU A 228 9.33 -3.31 23.11
CA LEU A 228 7.94 -3.75 23.09
C LEU A 228 7.85 -5.25 22.78
N LYS A 229 7.09 -6.00 23.58
CA LYS A 229 6.72 -7.40 23.31
C LYS A 229 5.21 -7.48 23.11
N ASN A 230 4.79 -8.27 22.11
CA ASN A 230 3.38 -8.42 21.77
C ASN A 230 2.97 -9.91 21.76
N PRO A 231 2.92 -10.58 22.91
CA PRO A 231 2.61 -12.01 22.98
C PRO A 231 1.19 -12.35 22.52
N GLU A 232 0.24 -11.40 22.58
CA GLU A 232 -1.08 -11.62 21.99
C GLU A 232 -1.01 -11.68 20.47
N LEU A 233 -0.32 -10.74 19.80
CA LEU A 233 -0.13 -10.80 18.36
C LEU A 233 0.66 -12.05 17.95
N ALA A 234 1.66 -12.47 18.73
CA ALA A 234 2.36 -13.71 18.47
C ALA A 234 1.43 -14.92 18.46
N ALA A 235 0.48 -14.99 19.40
CA ALA A 235 -0.52 -16.05 19.45
C ALA A 235 -1.48 -15.99 18.26
N VAL A 236 -1.94 -14.80 17.87
CA VAL A 236 -2.75 -14.56 16.66
C VAL A 236 -2.01 -15.02 15.41
N LEU A 237 -0.74 -14.63 15.24
CA LEU A 237 0.08 -15.03 14.10
C LEU A 237 0.35 -16.55 14.05
N LYS A 238 0.48 -17.21 15.19
CA LYS A 238 0.56 -18.68 15.26
C LYS A 238 -0.73 -19.37 14.82
N ASP A 239 -1.90 -18.79 15.13
CA ASP A 239 -3.18 -19.30 14.62
C ASP A 239 -3.31 -19.03 13.11
N ILE A 240 -2.91 -17.86 12.63
CA ILE A 240 -2.83 -17.52 11.19
C ILE A 240 -1.89 -18.49 10.45
N ALA A 241 -0.73 -18.82 11.03
CA ALA A 241 0.20 -19.79 10.45
C ALA A 241 -0.44 -21.16 10.22
N LYS A 242 -1.38 -21.56 11.07
CA LYS A 242 -2.08 -22.84 10.99
C LYS A 242 -3.33 -22.80 10.11
N ARG A 243 -4.12 -21.74 10.20
CA ARG A 243 -5.47 -21.67 9.64
C ARG A 243 -5.62 -20.67 8.48
N GLY A 244 -4.53 -19.97 8.11
CA GLY A 244 -4.61 -18.92 7.11
C GLY A 244 -5.58 -17.80 7.49
N SER A 245 -6.26 -17.26 6.50
CA SER A 245 -7.25 -16.18 6.72
C SER A 245 -8.48 -16.60 7.54
N GLN A 246 -8.73 -17.91 7.67
CA GLN A 246 -9.81 -18.43 8.49
C GLN A 246 -9.66 -18.06 9.99
N ALA A 247 -8.44 -17.77 10.43
CA ALA A 247 -8.17 -17.30 11.79
C ALA A 247 -8.95 -16.02 12.15
N LEU A 248 -9.12 -15.08 11.18
CA LEU A 248 -9.87 -13.83 11.37
C LEU A 248 -11.34 -13.95 10.97
N LYS A 249 -11.74 -15.03 10.30
CA LYS A 249 -13.12 -15.22 9.82
C LYS A 249 -14.00 -15.99 10.80
N GLN A 250 -13.41 -16.83 11.64
CA GLN A 250 -14.13 -17.71 12.55
C GLN A 250 -13.34 -17.98 13.83
N GLY A 251 -14.05 -18.14 14.94
CA GLY A 251 -13.51 -18.49 16.25
C GLY A 251 -13.07 -17.28 17.08
N PRO A 252 -12.22 -17.48 18.11
CA PRO A 252 -12.00 -16.50 19.17
C PRO A 252 -11.49 -15.13 18.69
N ILE A 253 -10.66 -15.09 17.63
CA ILE A 253 -10.13 -13.84 17.08
C ILE A 253 -11.26 -13.07 16.38
N ALA A 254 -12.06 -13.74 15.55
CA ALA A 254 -13.22 -13.13 14.90
C ALA A 254 -14.24 -12.59 15.93
N GLU A 255 -14.50 -13.36 16.99
CA GLU A 255 -15.37 -12.94 18.09
C GLU A 255 -14.82 -11.69 18.80
N ALA A 256 -13.50 -11.65 19.05
CA ALA A 256 -12.84 -10.50 19.66
C ALA A 256 -12.93 -9.23 18.77
N ILE A 257 -12.78 -9.37 17.44
CA ILE A 257 -12.97 -8.27 16.48
C ILE A 257 -14.40 -7.73 16.59
N VAL A 258 -15.40 -8.60 16.46
CA VAL A 258 -16.82 -8.20 16.49
C VAL A 258 -17.17 -7.55 17.82
N GLN A 259 -16.72 -8.14 18.94
CA GLN A 259 -16.97 -7.56 20.28
C GLN A 259 -16.32 -6.18 20.42
N LYS A 260 -15.08 -6.01 19.93
CA LYS A 260 -14.37 -4.73 19.99
C LYS A 260 -15.11 -3.64 19.25
N VAL A 261 -15.57 -3.93 18.02
CA VAL A 261 -16.35 -3.01 17.19
C VAL A 261 -17.70 -2.67 17.82
N ARG A 262 -18.44 -3.68 18.28
CA ARG A 262 -19.81 -3.52 18.80
C ARG A 262 -19.87 -2.94 20.21
N ARG A 263 -18.76 -2.96 20.96
CA ARG A 263 -18.69 -2.43 22.33
C ARG A 263 -17.99 -1.08 22.42
N HIS A 264 -17.81 -0.38 21.28
CA HIS A 264 -17.28 0.99 21.34
C HIS A 264 -18.20 1.86 22.21
N PRO A 265 -17.67 2.56 23.24
CA PRO A 265 -18.50 3.13 24.30
C PRO A 265 -19.46 4.23 23.82
N GLN A 266 -19.08 4.98 22.79
CA GLN A 266 -19.86 6.12 22.30
C GLN A 266 -20.58 5.81 20.99
N ARG A 267 -19.90 5.12 20.06
CA ARG A 267 -20.39 4.86 18.69
C ARG A 267 -20.11 3.41 18.30
N PRO A 268 -20.90 2.45 18.77
CA PRO A 268 -20.73 1.03 18.43
C PRO A 268 -20.98 0.81 16.94
N GLY A 269 -20.16 -0.03 16.32
CA GLY A 269 -20.38 -0.51 14.95
C GLY A 269 -21.33 -1.71 14.90
N ALA A 270 -21.74 -2.06 13.68
CA ALA A 270 -22.72 -3.13 13.45
C ALA A 270 -22.12 -4.42 12.86
N MET A 271 -20.80 -4.52 12.75
CA MET A 271 -20.11 -5.70 12.19
C MET A 271 -20.54 -6.98 12.90
N THR A 272 -20.71 -8.05 12.11
CA THR A 272 -21.11 -9.38 12.58
C THR A 272 -20.06 -10.43 12.23
N LEU A 273 -20.13 -11.60 12.88
CA LEU A 273 -19.30 -12.76 12.50
C LEU A 273 -19.57 -13.21 11.06
N GLN A 274 -20.80 -13.02 10.56
CA GLN A 274 -21.16 -13.36 9.20
C GLN A 274 -20.48 -12.43 8.18
N ASP A 275 -20.31 -11.14 8.51
CA ASP A 275 -19.57 -10.20 7.66
C ASP A 275 -18.10 -10.65 7.49
N LEU A 276 -17.44 -11.06 8.60
CA LEU A 276 -16.09 -11.60 8.58
C LEU A 276 -16.00 -12.90 7.76
N ALA A 277 -16.93 -13.83 8.00
CA ALA A 277 -16.96 -15.13 7.34
C ALA A 277 -17.21 -15.01 5.82
N ASN A 278 -18.04 -14.06 5.41
CA ASN A 278 -18.43 -13.85 4.01
C ASN A 278 -17.44 -12.99 3.22
N TYR A 279 -16.44 -12.38 3.87
CA TYR A 279 -15.48 -11.54 3.14
C TYR A 279 -14.78 -12.33 2.03
N GLN A 280 -14.78 -11.75 0.83
CA GLN A 280 -14.15 -12.33 -0.37
C GLN A 280 -13.18 -11.33 -1.01
N VAL A 281 -12.00 -11.84 -1.33
CA VAL A 281 -11.03 -11.14 -2.18
C VAL A 281 -11.59 -11.05 -3.60
N LYS A 282 -11.33 -9.92 -4.27
CA LYS A 282 -11.62 -9.78 -5.70
C LYS A 282 -10.33 -9.81 -6.50
N LYS A 283 -10.32 -10.54 -7.58
CA LYS A 283 -9.30 -10.43 -8.61
C LYS A 283 -9.82 -9.47 -9.67
N ARG A 284 -9.06 -8.41 -9.96
CA ARG A 284 -9.46 -7.37 -10.91
C ARG A 284 -8.47 -7.30 -12.07
N ASP A 285 -8.92 -6.79 -13.20
CA ASP A 285 -8.01 -6.48 -14.31
C ASP A 285 -7.21 -5.21 -13.96
N PRO A 286 -5.86 -5.25 -14.02
CA PRO A 286 -5.06 -4.07 -13.74
C PRO A 286 -5.37 -2.94 -14.73
N LEU A 287 -5.32 -1.70 -14.26
CA LEU A 287 -5.48 -0.55 -15.12
C LEU A 287 -4.12 -0.18 -15.72
N CYS A 288 -3.88 -0.63 -16.95
CA CYS A 288 -2.65 -0.30 -17.67
C CYS A 288 -2.95 0.73 -18.77
N PHE A 289 -2.04 1.70 -18.92
CA PHE A 289 -2.09 2.73 -19.96
C PHE A 289 -0.68 3.09 -20.44
N ASP A 290 -0.58 3.59 -21.66
CA ASP A 290 0.69 4.01 -22.26
C ASP A 290 0.98 5.48 -21.92
N HIS A 291 2.24 5.76 -21.61
CA HIS A 291 2.75 7.11 -21.36
C HIS A 291 3.98 7.38 -22.22
N ALA A 292 3.81 8.25 -23.21
CA ALA A 292 4.92 8.71 -24.05
C ALA A 292 5.66 9.86 -23.35
N VAL A 293 6.95 9.69 -23.13
CA VAL A 293 7.82 10.68 -22.49
C VAL A 293 8.47 11.57 -23.55
N GLN A 294 8.02 12.81 -23.64
CA GLN A 294 8.44 13.74 -24.72
C GLN A 294 9.93 14.10 -24.67
N THR A 295 10.53 14.14 -23.48
CA THR A 295 11.97 14.47 -23.31
C THR A 295 12.91 13.38 -23.78
N THR A 296 12.46 12.12 -23.87
CA THR A 296 13.28 10.96 -24.24
C THR A 296 12.82 10.26 -25.51
N GLY A 297 11.61 10.53 -25.97
CA GLY A 297 10.95 9.82 -27.08
C GLY A 297 10.54 8.38 -26.74
N LYS A 298 10.73 7.92 -25.50
CA LYS A 298 10.37 6.57 -25.06
C LYS A 298 8.90 6.51 -24.62
N THR A 299 8.30 5.36 -24.84
CA THR A 299 6.97 5.06 -24.31
C THR A 299 7.07 3.96 -23.25
N TYR A 300 6.35 4.17 -22.15
CA TYR A 300 6.24 3.21 -21.07
C TYR A 300 4.78 2.77 -20.91
N GLN A 301 4.57 1.53 -20.54
CA GLN A 301 3.27 1.05 -20.06
C GLN A 301 3.27 1.12 -18.53
N LEU A 302 2.34 1.88 -17.97
CA LEU A 302 2.12 2.01 -16.55
C LEU A 302 0.91 1.17 -16.16
N CYS A 303 1.11 0.23 -15.25
CA CYS A 303 0.06 -0.60 -14.70
C CYS A 303 -0.16 -0.26 -13.23
N GLY A 304 -1.34 0.21 -12.87
CA GLY A 304 -1.73 0.52 -11.51
C GLY A 304 -3.00 -0.22 -11.10
N PHE A 305 -3.43 0.00 -9.86
CA PHE A 305 -4.61 -0.65 -9.34
C PHE A 305 -5.90 0.02 -9.87
N PRO A 306 -6.89 -0.75 -10.36
CA PRO A 306 -8.16 -0.22 -10.86
C PRO A 306 -9.07 0.22 -9.70
N PRO A 307 -10.23 0.85 -9.97
CA PRO A 307 -11.24 1.06 -8.93
C PRO A 307 -11.57 -0.23 -8.15
N PRO A 308 -11.75 -0.14 -6.82
CA PRO A 308 -12.04 1.06 -6.03
C PRO A 308 -10.83 1.97 -5.76
N SER A 309 -9.61 1.64 -6.22
CA SER A 309 -8.52 2.62 -6.21
C SER A 309 -8.75 3.70 -7.28
N SER A 310 -8.51 4.94 -6.91
CA SER A 310 -8.48 6.08 -7.83
C SER A 310 -7.07 6.39 -8.36
N GLY A 311 -6.04 5.68 -7.83
CA GLY A 311 -4.64 6.04 -8.03
C GLY A 311 -4.21 5.99 -9.49
N ALA A 312 -4.39 4.86 -10.16
CA ALA A 312 -3.99 4.69 -11.56
C ALA A 312 -4.70 5.66 -12.50
N LEU A 313 -6.02 5.90 -12.26
CA LEU A 313 -6.80 6.85 -13.06
C LEU A 313 -6.29 8.27 -12.89
N ALA A 314 -6.14 8.73 -11.65
CA ALA A 314 -5.71 10.11 -11.39
C ALA A 314 -4.26 10.35 -11.85
N ILE A 315 -3.35 9.41 -11.63
CA ILE A 315 -1.97 9.49 -12.16
C ILE A 315 -1.99 9.53 -13.69
N GLY A 316 -2.75 8.65 -14.33
CA GLY A 316 -2.88 8.61 -15.79
C GLY A 316 -3.45 9.91 -16.37
N GLN A 317 -4.45 10.50 -15.69
CA GLN A 317 -4.98 11.81 -16.07
C GLN A 317 -3.94 12.93 -15.91
N ILE A 318 -3.25 13.01 -14.76
CA ILE A 318 -2.20 14.01 -14.53
C ILE A 318 -1.13 13.92 -15.61
N LEU A 319 -0.57 12.73 -15.85
CA LEU A 319 0.46 12.53 -16.85
C LEU A 319 -0.02 12.83 -18.28
N GLY A 320 -1.22 12.37 -18.62
CA GLY A 320 -1.80 12.58 -19.94
C GLY A 320 -2.20 14.05 -20.20
N ILE A 321 -2.69 14.77 -19.19
CA ILE A 321 -2.95 16.21 -19.26
C ILE A 321 -1.63 16.96 -19.46
N LEU A 322 -0.59 16.65 -18.65
CA LEU A 322 0.72 17.27 -18.75
C LEU A 322 1.35 17.08 -20.14
N ASN A 323 1.18 15.92 -20.76
CA ASN A 323 1.68 15.63 -22.10
C ASN A 323 1.08 16.54 -23.20
N ASN A 324 -0.04 17.21 -22.93
CA ASN A 324 -0.65 18.20 -23.82
C ASN A 324 -0.34 19.64 -23.40
N THR A 325 0.66 19.86 -22.55
CA THR A 325 1.11 21.18 -22.09
C THR A 325 2.60 21.35 -22.29
N PRO A 326 3.15 22.56 -22.20
CA PRO A 326 4.60 22.78 -22.25
C PRO A 326 5.40 22.02 -21.20
N ALA A 327 4.78 21.65 -20.07
CA ALA A 327 5.42 20.88 -18.99
C ALA A 327 6.00 19.54 -19.45
N ALA A 328 5.48 18.95 -20.53
CA ALA A 328 5.99 17.71 -21.12
C ALA A 328 7.47 17.79 -21.55
N HIS A 329 7.94 19.00 -21.88
CA HIS A 329 9.32 19.24 -22.35
C HIS A 329 10.19 19.93 -21.30
N MET A 330 9.64 20.36 -20.17
CA MET A 330 10.39 21.08 -19.14
C MET A 330 11.29 20.15 -18.34
N ARG A 331 12.50 20.59 -18.09
CA ARG A 331 13.49 19.93 -17.24
C ARG A 331 13.53 20.59 -15.87
N LEU A 332 14.24 19.97 -14.93
CA LEU A 332 14.52 20.60 -13.64
C LEU A 332 15.41 21.83 -13.82
N GLU A 333 15.12 22.88 -13.06
CA GLU A 333 15.93 24.09 -12.94
C GLU A 333 16.65 24.05 -11.59
N HIS A 334 17.98 24.05 -11.61
CA HIS A 334 18.80 23.92 -10.40
C HIS A 334 18.42 22.70 -9.52
N GLY A 335 18.02 21.59 -10.15
CA GLY A 335 17.64 20.36 -9.48
C GLY A 335 16.21 20.33 -8.93
N LEU A 336 15.39 21.37 -9.18
CA LEU A 336 14.00 21.49 -8.71
C LEU A 336 13.03 21.72 -9.88
N PRO A 337 11.76 21.34 -9.75
CA PRO A 337 10.70 21.76 -10.67
C PRO A 337 10.53 23.28 -10.61
N SER A 338 10.45 23.94 -11.79
CA SER A 338 10.21 25.39 -11.86
C SER A 338 8.79 25.75 -11.46
N ALA A 339 8.55 27.01 -11.10
CA ALA A 339 7.20 27.51 -10.79
C ALA A 339 6.23 27.34 -11.96
N GLU A 340 6.73 27.46 -13.21
CA GLU A 340 5.92 27.24 -14.42
C GLU A 340 5.50 25.78 -14.53
N TRP A 341 6.43 24.84 -14.33
CA TRP A 341 6.13 23.40 -14.34
C TRP A 341 5.15 23.04 -13.21
N LEU A 342 5.36 23.56 -11.98
CA LEU A 342 4.48 23.34 -10.83
C LEU A 342 3.07 23.88 -11.08
N HIS A 343 2.95 25.02 -11.80
CA HIS A 343 1.63 25.51 -12.22
C HIS A 343 0.90 24.48 -13.07
N TYR A 344 1.49 24.00 -14.18
CA TYR A 344 0.85 22.98 -15.02
C TYR A 344 0.53 21.71 -14.24
N TYR A 345 1.44 21.25 -13.40
CA TYR A 345 1.24 20.03 -12.63
C TYR A 345 0.07 20.13 -11.64
N THR A 346 0.00 21.22 -10.90
CA THR A 346 -1.05 21.40 -9.89
C THR A 346 -2.41 21.68 -10.53
N GLU A 347 -2.45 22.35 -11.69
CA GLU A 347 -3.67 22.48 -12.49
C GLU A 347 -4.14 21.12 -13.04
N ALA A 348 -3.23 20.29 -13.56
CA ALA A 348 -3.55 18.92 -13.97
C ALA A 348 -4.06 18.08 -12.79
N GLY A 349 -3.46 18.24 -11.61
CA GLY A 349 -3.92 17.64 -10.36
C GLY A 349 -5.35 18.04 -10.01
N ARG A 350 -5.70 19.34 -10.11
CA ARG A 350 -7.08 19.83 -9.86
C ARG A 350 -8.08 19.15 -10.78
N LEU A 351 -7.78 19.09 -12.07
CA LEU A 351 -8.66 18.47 -13.06
C LEU A 351 -8.86 16.97 -12.78
N ALA A 352 -7.78 16.25 -12.46
CA ALA A 352 -7.85 14.83 -12.14
C ALA A 352 -8.63 14.56 -10.84
N PHE A 353 -8.45 15.39 -9.81
CA PHE A 353 -9.17 15.24 -8.55
C PHE A 353 -10.65 15.66 -8.63
N ALA A 354 -10.99 16.59 -9.51
CA ALA A 354 -12.39 16.90 -9.81
C ALA A 354 -13.10 15.67 -10.39
N ASP A 355 -12.49 15.04 -11.40
CA ASP A 355 -13.03 13.81 -12.01
C ASP A 355 -13.07 12.64 -11.02
N ARG A 356 -12.00 12.47 -10.23
CA ARG A 356 -11.94 11.47 -9.16
C ARG A 356 -13.12 11.60 -8.18
N GLY A 357 -13.39 12.83 -7.75
CA GLY A 357 -14.48 13.12 -6.81
C GLY A 357 -15.86 12.80 -7.37
N GLN A 358 -16.06 12.97 -8.66
CA GLN A 358 -17.34 12.75 -9.34
C GLN A 358 -17.61 11.28 -9.66
N PHE A 359 -16.58 10.55 -10.16
CA PHE A 359 -16.82 9.28 -10.85
C PHE A 359 -16.32 8.07 -10.09
N VAL A 360 -15.20 8.15 -9.35
CA VAL A 360 -14.51 6.96 -8.87
C VAL A 360 -15.10 6.43 -7.57
N ALA A 361 -15.53 5.17 -7.61
CA ALA A 361 -16.06 4.40 -6.50
C ALA A 361 -15.88 2.89 -6.75
N ASP A 362 -16.46 2.04 -5.91
CA ASP A 362 -16.44 0.58 -6.09
C ASP A 362 -17.12 0.18 -7.39
N PRO A 363 -16.42 -0.47 -8.33
CA PRO A 363 -16.95 -0.86 -9.63
C PRO A 363 -18.03 -1.95 -9.56
N ASP A 364 -18.15 -2.65 -8.42
CA ASP A 364 -19.21 -3.64 -8.21
C ASP A 364 -20.57 -2.95 -7.90
N PHE A 365 -20.58 -1.64 -7.61
CA PHE A 365 -21.75 -0.83 -7.25
C PHE A 365 -21.97 0.37 -8.17
N VAL A 366 -20.92 0.87 -8.82
CA VAL A 366 -20.97 2.09 -9.63
C VAL A 366 -20.37 1.83 -11.00
N GLN A 367 -21.11 2.12 -12.03
CA GLN A 367 -20.64 1.98 -13.41
C GLN A 367 -19.64 3.08 -13.77
N ALA A 368 -18.63 2.69 -14.53
CA ALA A 368 -17.69 3.61 -15.13
C ALA A 368 -18.37 4.56 -16.13
N PRO A 369 -17.85 5.78 -16.33
CA PRO A 369 -18.29 6.65 -17.43
C PRO A 369 -18.16 5.93 -18.77
N GLY A 370 -19.25 5.87 -19.54
CA GLY A 370 -19.29 5.14 -20.81
C GLY A 370 -19.08 3.61 -20.70
N GLY A 371 -19.19 3.06 -19.49
CA GLY A 371 -19.02 1.62 -19.25
C GLY A 371 -17.56 1.14 -19.13
N ASP A 372 -16.57 2.01 -19.31
CA ASP A 372 -15.15 1.70 -19.18
C ASP A 372 -14.38 2.84 -18.47
N TRP A 373 -13.68 2.50 -17.38
CA TRP A 373 -12.84 3.46 -16.64
C TRP A 373 -11.75 4.10 -17.52
N ARG A 374 -11.31 3.43 -18.60
CA ARG A 374 -10.32 3.97 -19.54
C ARG A 374 -10.86 5.17 -20.33
N SER A 375 -12.19 5.40 -20.36
CA SER A 375 -12.78 6.61 -20.94
C SER A 375 -12.18 7.89 -20.35
N MET A 376 -11.84 7.87 -19.06
CA MET A 376 -11.18 8.97 -18.34
C MET A 376 -9.73 9.20 -18.77
N LEU A 377 -9.12 8.25 -19.50
CA LEU A 377 -7.74 8.29 -19.99
C LEU A 377 -7.65 8.42 -21.52
N HIS A 378 -8.77 8.55 -22.23
CA HIS A 378 -8.77 8.74 -23.68
C HIS A 378 -8.03 10.02 -24.07
N THR A 379 -7.17 9.94 -25.07
CA THR A 379 -6.32 11.06 -25.51
C THR A 379 -7.12 12.31 -25.84
N ALA A 380 -8.27 12.16 -26.51
CA ALA A 380 -9.15 13.29 -26.84
C ALA A 380 -9.68 13.98 -25.57
N TYR A 381 -10.13 13.20 -24.59
CA TYR A 381 -10.59 13.72 -23.31
C TYR A 381 -9.47 14.43 -22.53
N LEU A 382 -8.30 13.82 -22.42
CA LEU A 382 -7.15 14.42 -21.74
C LEU A 382 -6.69 15.73 -22.43
N LYS A 383 -6.73 15.77 -23.76
CA LYS A 383 -6.47 17.01 -24.52
C LYS A 383 -7.50 18.08 -24.26
N GLN A 384 -8.77 17.72 -24.20
CA GLN A 384 -9.86 18.65 -23.82
C GLN A 384 -9.63 19.19 -22.40
N ARG A 385 -9.30 18.33 -21.44
CA ARG A 385 -9.03 18.76 -20.05
C ARG A 385 -7.81 19.69 -19.99
N SER A 386 -6.73 19.39 -20.73
CA SER A 386 -5.52 20.22 -20.75
C SER A 386 -5.76 21.63 -21.28
N SER A 387 -6.71 21.81 -22.22
CA SER A 387 -7.04 23.13 -22.79
C SER A 387 -7.69 24.09 -21.78
N LEU A 388 -8.12 23.59 -20.63
CA LEU A 388 -8.66 24.41 -19.54
C LEU A 388 -7.54 25.09 -18.70
N ILE A 389 -6.28 24.64 -18.83
CA ILE A 389 -5.16 25.22 -18.11
C ILE A 389 -4.75 26.53 -18.76
N GLY A 390 -5.06 27.64 -18.11
CA GLY A 390 -4.69 28.99 -18.54
C GLY A 390 -3.39 29.47 -17.92
N ARG A 391 -3.12 30.78 -18.03
CA ARG A 391 -1.95 31.42 -17.40
C ARG A 391 -2.10 31.59 -15.88
N GLN A 392 -3.32 31.64 -15.40
CA GLN A 392 -3.71 31.80 -14.00
C GLN A 392 -4.28 30.51 -13.45
N SER A 393 -4.12 30.27 -12.17
CA SER A 393 -4.71 29.12 -11.50
C SER A 393 -6.24 29.15 -11.59
N MET A 394 -6.84 28.00 -11.92
CA MET A 394 -8.30 27.81 -11.86
C MET A 394 -8.83 27.70 -10.43
N LYS A 395 -7.94 27.60 -9.43
CA LYS A 395 -8.25 27.43 -8.00
C LYS A 395 -8.99 26.14 -7.69
N VAL A 396 -10.19 25.97 -8.27
CA VAL A 396 -11.03 24.77 -8.17
C VAL A 396 -11.50 24.39 -9.58
N ALA A 397 -11.21 23.16 -9.99
CA ALA A 397 -11.65 22.58 -11.24
C ALA A 397 -13.06 21.97 -11.09
N GLN A 398 -13.83 22.03 -12.17
CA GLN A 398 -15.07 21.26 -12.27
C GLN A 398 -14.79 19.89 -12.90
N PRO A 399 -15.56 18.86 -12.54
CA PRO A 399 -15.49 17.57 -13.22
C PRO A 399 -15.73 17.72 -14.72
N GLY A 400 -15.06 16.87 -15.50
CA GLY A 400 -15.30 16.80 -16.94
C GLY A 400 -16.46 15.87 -17.29
N ASN A 401 -16.55 15.54 -18.58
CA ASN A 401 -17.54 14.62 -19.09
C ASN A 401 -16.87 13.52 -19.95
N PRO A 402 -16.19 12.54 -19.33
CA PRO A 402 -15.58 11.45 -20.07
C PRO A 402 -16.66 10.62 -20.77
N ALA A 403 -16.39 10.22 -22.04
CA ALA A 403 -17.32 9.47 -22.89
C ALA A 403 -18.65 10.19 -23.21
N ASP A 404 -18.72 11.51 -23.05
CA ASP A 404 -19.92 12.33 -23.30
C ASP A 404 -21.20 11.79 -22.63
N THR A 405 -21.04 11.16 -21.46
CA THR A 405 -22.15 10.58 -20.70
C THR A 405 -22.58 11.50 -19.56
N GLN A 406 -23.90 11.70 -19.43
CA GLN A 406 -24.44 12.37 -18.25
C GLN A 406 -24.25 11.46 -17.04
N THR A 407 -23.68 11.99 -15.96
CA THR A 407 -23.58 11.28 -14.70
C THR A 407 -24.80 11.55 -13.83
N ALA A 408 -25.24 10.50 -13.11
CA ALA A 408 -26.29 10.59 -12.10
C ALA A 408 -25.73 10.90 -10.69
N TYR A 409 -24.43 11.20 -10.57
CA TYR A 409 -23.77 11.40 -9.29
C TYR A 409 -23.26 12.83 -9.09
N ALA A 410 -23.32 13.29 -7.84
CA ALA A 410 -22.71 14.52 -7.39
C ALA A 410 -21.23 14.33 -7.03
N PRO A 411 -20.38 15.38 -7.14
CA PRO A 411 -19.01 15.33 -6.64
C PRO A 411 -18.97 15.09 -5.13
N MET A 412 -18.10 14.19 -4.70
CA MET A 412 -17.83 13.98 -3.28
C MET A 412 -17.09 15.19 -2.69
N PRO A 413 -17.51 15.72 -1.52
CA PRO A 413 -16.74 16.71 -0.78
C PRO A 413 -15.33 16.21 -0.45
N THR A 414 -14.37 17.13 -0.37
CA THR A 414 -13.00 16.79 0.07
C THR A 414 -13.04 16.32 1.52
N GLN A 415 -12.44 15.15 1.79
CA GLN A 415 -12.23 14.59 3.12
C GLN A 415 -10.75 14.34 3.36
N GLU A 416 -10.38 14.30 4.63
CA GLU A 416 -9.03 13.93 5.06
C GLU A 416 -8.81 12.43 4.85
N GLU A 417 -7.62 12.05 4.40
CA GLU A 417 -7.17 10.66 4.25
C GLU A 417 -5.75 10.58 4.79
N TYR A 418 -5.40 9.50 5.54
CA TYR A 418 -4.12 9.36 6.24
C TYR A 418 -3.59 7.93 6.15
N GLY A 419 -2.43 7.68 6.81
CA GLY A 419 -1.89 6.35 7.05
C GLY A 419 -1.29 5.65 5.84
N THR A 420 -1.13 4.35 5.92
CA THR A 420 -0.66 3.46 4.84
C THR A 420 0.82 3.07 4.93
N SER A 421 1.16 1.88 4.43
CA SER A 421 2.53 1.42 4.12
C SER A 421 2.60 0.92 2.69
N HIS A 422 3.77 1.09 2.04
CA HIS A 422 4.03 0.55 0.70
C HIS A 422 5.23 -0.41 0.72
N ILE A 423 5.14 -1.45 -0.10
CA ILE A 423 6.14 -2.51 -0.25
C ILE A 423 6.39 -2.74 -1.73
N SER A 424 7.66 -2.70 -2.14
CA SER A 424 8.12 -3.06 -3.47
C SER A 424 9.09 -4.23 -3.38
N VAL A 425 8.89 -5.25 -4.21
CA VAL A 425 9.75 -6.44 -4.25
C VAL A 425 10.00 -6.86 -5.69
N ILE A 426 11.23 -7.28 -5.99
CA ILE A 426 11.56 -8.02 -7.21
C ILE A 426 12.35 -9.25 -6.78
N ASP A 427 11.91 -10.47 -7.16
CA ASP A 427 12.60 -11.70 -6.84
C ASP A 427 13.65 -12.09 -7.90
N LYS A 428 14.38 -13.16 -7.63
CA LYS A 428 15.46 -13.63 -8.52
C LYS A 428 14.99 -14.12 -9.89
N ASP A 429 13.71 -14.42 -10.02
CA ASP A 429 13.12 -14.89 -11.29
C ASP A 429 12.52 -13.72 -12.09
N GLY A 430 12.65 -12.48 -11.57
CA GLY A 430 12.13 -11.25 -12.17
C GLY A 430 10.66 -10.99 -11.91
N ASN A 431 10.01 -11.79 -11.06
CA ASN A 431 8.66 -11.49 -10.63
C ASN A 431 8.67 -10.24 -9.72
N ALA A 432 7.66 -9.40 -9.85
CA ALA A 432 7.60 -8.15 -9.11
C ALA A 432 6.28 -7.98 -8.38
N VAL A 433 6.37 -7.34 -7.22
CA VAL A 433 5.22 -6.93 -6.41
C VAL A 433 5.30 -5.43 -6.15
N ALA A 434 4.18 -4.74 -6.37
CA ALA A 434 3.88 -3.44 -5.78
C ALA A 434 2.66 -3.63 -4.88
N MET A 435 2.82 -3.43 -3.57
CA MET A 435 1.77 -3.67 -2.59
C MET A 435 1.60 -2.47 -1.67
N THR A 436 0.36 -2.02 -1.52
CA THR A 436 0.02 -0.93 -0.60
C THR A 436 -1.05 -1.41 0.37
N SER A 437 -0.79 -1.26 1.67
CA SER A 437 -1.61 -1.76 2.76
C SER A 437 -1.92 -0.64 3.76
N SER A 438 -3.13 -0.62 4.31
CA SER A 438 -3.62 0.47 5.16
C SER A 438 -4.52 -0.03 6.28
N ILE A 439 -4.57 0.76 7.36
CA ILE A 439 -5.68 0.79 8.32
C ILE A 439 -6.37 2.16 8.32
N GLU A 440 -6.15 2.98 7.30
CA GLU A 440 -6.57 4.34 6.98
C GLU A 440 -5.87 5.38 7.89
N ALA A 441 -6.48 5.88 8.95
CA ALA A 441 -5.86 6.90 9.81
C ALA A 441 -4.72 6.33 10.66
N VAL A 442 -3.86 7.23 11.15
CA VAL A 442 -2.79 6.85 12.09
C VAL A 442 -3.41 6.14 13.31
N PHE A 443 -3.06 4.86 13.52
CA PHE A 443 -3.66 3.93 14.48
C PHE A 443 -5.12 3.52 14.19
N GLY A 444 -5.61 3.67 12.98
CA GLY A 444 -6.92 3.21 12.54
C GLY A 444 -8.08 3.79 13.36
N ALA A 445 -9.04 2.96 13.73
CA ALA A 445 -10.17 3.33 14.59
C ALA A 445 -9.79 3.53 16.08
N ARG A 446 -8.52 3.44 16.45
CA ARG A 446 -7.98 3.42 17.82
C ARG A 446 -8.51 2.25 18.67
N LEU A 447 -8.89 1.19 18.00
CA LEU A 447 -9.40 -0.03 18.61
C LEU A 447 -8.37 -1.16 18.48
N MET A 448 -7.81 -1.60 19.60
CA MET A 448 -6.84 -2.70 19.62
C MET A 448 -7.53 -3.99 20.04
N VAL A 449 -7.49 -5.00 19.18
CA VAL A 449 -8.09 -6.32 19.42
C VAL A 449 -7.16 -7.16 20.29
N ASN A 450 -7.74 -7.76 21.32
CA ASN A 450 -7.12 -8.75 22.19
C ASN A 450 -8.14 -9.85 22.48
N SER A 451 -7.74 -11.10 22.41
CA SER A 451 -8.64 -12.26 22.61
C SER A 451 -9.05 -12.49 24.07
N GLY A 452 -8.56 -11.69 25.01
CA GLY A 452 -8.92 -11.82 26.43
C GLY A 452 -8.28 -12.99 27.17
N GLN A 453 -7.22 -13.59 26.60
CA GLN A 453 -6.49 -14.72 27.19
C GLN A 453 -5.39 -14.30 28.16
N GLY A 454 -5.43 -13.07 28.69
CA GLY A 454 -4.46 -12.54 29.65
C GLY A 454 -3.09 -12.18 29.08
N ARG A 455 -2.90 -12.25 27.75
CA ARG A 455 -1.67 -11.82 27.11
C ARG A 455 -1.73 -10.33 26.77
N PRO A 456 -0.68 -9.54 27.03
CA PRO A 456 -0.64 -8.13 26.62
C PRO A 456 -0.47 -7.96 25.11
N GLY A 457 -0.92 -6.81 24.59
CA GLY A 457 -0.83 -6.43 23.18
C GLY A 457 -2.03 -6.89 22.35
N GLY A 458 -1.84 -7.02 21.06
CA GLY A 458 -2.86 -7.32 20.07
C GLY A 458 -2.57 -6.65 18.73
N PHE A 459 -3.60 -6.36 17.93
CA PHE A 459 -3.51 -5.64 16.66
C PHE A 459 -4.61 -4.60 16.52
N LEU A 460 -4.34 -3.55 15.74
CA LEU A 460 -5.26 -2.44 15.53
C LEU A 460 -6.26 -2.75 14.40
N LEU A 461 -7.47 -2.21 14.53
CA LEU A 461 -8.51 -2.23 13.51
C LEU A 461 -8.47 -0.95 12.68
N ASN A 462 -8.79 -1.09 11.40
CA ASN A 462 -8.94 0.01 10.47
C ASN A 462 -10.11 0.93 10.81
N ASN A 463 -10.06 2.15 10.27
CA ASN A 463 -11.21 3.06 10.17
C ASN A 463 -11.57 3.33 8.70
N GLU A 464 -11.39 2.35 7.84
CA GLU A 464 -11.39 2.50 6.39
C GLU A 464 -12.73 3.00 5.81
N LEU A 465 -13.85 2.79 6.54
CA LEU A 465 -15.15 3.27 6.07
C LEU A 465 -15.25 4.81 6.06
N THR A 466 -14.32 5.51 6.72
CA THR A 466 -14.26 6.98 6.60
C THR A 466 -13.75 7.47 5.25
N ASP A 467 -13.25 6.58 4.39
CA ASP A 467 -12.98 6.88 2.99
C ASP A 467 -14.27 6.98 2.13
N PHE A 468 -15.40 6.51 2.62
CA PHE A 468 -16.71 6.86 2.04
C PHE A 468 -17.07 8.31 2.29
N SER A 469 -17.93 8.86 1.43
CA SER A 469 -18.56 10.15 1.71
C SER A 469 -19.44 10.08 2.96
N PHE A 470 -19.25 11.00 3.91
CA PHE A 470 -20.13 11.12 5.06
C PHE A 470 -21.51 11.66 4.67
N ALA A 471 -21.58 12.51 3.62
CA ALA A 471 -22.83 12.93 3.01
C ALA A 471 -23.22 11.94 1.91
N PRO A 472 -24.43 11.35 1.94
CA PRO A 472 -24.87 10.41 0.90
C PRO A 472 -25.26 11.11 -0.41
N THR A 473 -25.66 12.38 -0.32
CA THR A 473 -26.12 13.21 -1.43
C THR A 473 -25.54 14.62 -1.34
N ASP A 474 -25.61 15.35 -2.43
CA ASP A 474 -25.38 16.81 -2.42
C ASP A 474 -26.60 17.59 -1.90
N ALA A 475 -26.50 18.93 -1.89
CA ALA A 475 -27.59 19.82 -1.48
C ALA A 475 -28.84 19.75 -2.37
N LYS A 476 -28.74 19.20 -3.59
CA LYS A 476 -29.85 19.00 -4.52
C LYS A 476 -30.46 17.60 -4.44
N GLY A 477 -29.95 16.74 -3.56
CA GLY A 477 -30.38 15.36 -3.40
C GLY A 477 -29.79 14.38 -4.41
N LEU A 478 -28.81 14.80 -5.23
CA LEU A 478 -28.09 13.89 -6.12
C LEU A 478 -27.17 12.98 -5.31
N PRO A 479 -27.19 11.65 -5.52
CA PRO A 479 -26.37 10.72 -4.77
C PRO A 479 -24.88 10.90 -5.08
N ILE A 480 -24.01 10.66 -4.08
CA ILE A 480 -22.58 10.62 -4.26
C ILE A 480 -22.17 9.18 -4.63
N ALA A 481 -21.34 9.01 -5.67
CA ALA A 481 -20.93 7.69 -6.14
C ALA A 481 -20.26 6.87 -5.00
N ASN A 482 -19.40 7.52 -4.23
CA ASN A 482 -18.68 6.89 -3.11
C ASN A 482 -19.44 7.03 -1.77
N ARG A 483 -20.78 6.94 -1.74
CA ARG A 483 -21.58 6.84 -0.51
C ARG A 483 -21.47 5.43 0.08
N VAL A 484 -21.78 5.31 1.36
CA VAL A 484 -21.82 4.00 2.06
C VAL A 484 -22.97 3.14 1.53
N GLU A 485 -22.66 1.86 1.28
CA GLU A 485 -23.65 0.79 1.02
C GLU A 485 -23.11 -0.52 1.62
N GLY A 486 -23.99 -1.37 2.12
CA GLY A 486 -23.59 -2.67 2.70
C GLY A 486 -22.84 -3.54 1.70
N GLY A 487 -21.68 -4.09 2.10
CA GLY A 487 -20.82 -4.89 1.25
C GLY A 487 -19.92 -4.11 0.28
N LYS A 488 -20.12 -2.80 0.12
CA LYS A 488 -19.34 -1.93 -0.76
C LYS A 488 -17.96 -1.63 -0.18
N ARG A 489 -16.97 -1.45 -1.07
CA ARG A 489 -15.61 -1.02 -0.76
C ARG A 489 -15.48 0.49 -0.86
N PRO A 490 -14.92 1.19 0.13
CA PRO A 490 -14.67 2.62 0.01
C PRO A 490 -13.60 2.90 -1.06
N ARG A 491 -13.73 4.03 -1.75
CA ARG A 491 -12.71 4.52 -2.67
C ARG A 491 -11.36 4.63 -1.94
N SER A 492 -10.28 4.32 -2.65
CA SER A 492 -8.91 4.41 -2.15
C SER A 492 -8.04 5.32 -3.01
N SER A 493 -7.02 5.92 -2.40
CA SER A 493 -5.92 6.62 -3.09
C SER A 493 -4.64 5.79 -3.18
N MET A 494 -4.61 4.59 -2.62
CA MET A 494 -3.46 3.69 -2.70
C MET A 494 -3.08 3.39 -4.15
N SER A 495 -1.83 3.65 -4.51
CA SER A 495 -1.35 3.66 -5.90
C SER A 495 -0.15 2.74 -6.10
N PRO A 496 -0.25 1.43 -5.80
CA PRO A 496 0.81 0.52 -6.20
C PRO A 496 0.95 0.56 -7.72
N THR A 497 2.19 0.62 -8.22
CA THR A 497 2.46 0.85 -9.64
C THR A 497 3.60 -0.02 -10.13
N LEU A 498 3.42 -0.63 -11.30
CA LEU A 498 4.42 -1.32 -12.09
C LEU A 498 4.60 -0.59 -13.42
N VAL A 499 5.85 -0.38 -13.84
CA VAL A 499 6.19 0.31 -15.09
C VAL A 499 6.97 -0.64 -15.98
N PHE A 500 6.59 -0.69 -17.26
CA PHE A 500 7.26 -1.50 -18.28
C PHE A 500 7.72 -0.63 -19.44
N GLU A 501 8.86 -0.95 -20.03
CA GLU A 501 9.26 -0.39 -21.33
C GLU A 501 8.31 -0.94 -22.40
N LYS A 502 7.66 -0.07 -23.15
CA LYS A 502 6.63 -0.49 -24.12
C LYS A 502 7.18 -1.36 -25.25
N GLU A 503 8.37 -1.06 -25.75
CA GLU A 503 8.99 -1.77 -26.87
C GLU A 503 9.46 -3.18 -26.48
N SER A 504 10.09 -3.31 -25.31
CA SER A 504 10.66 -4.59 -24.86
C SER A 504 9.71 -5.42 -24.00
N GLY A 505 8.67 -4.81 -23.45
CA GLY A 505 7.79 -5.41 -22.45
C GLY A 505 8.48 -5.67 -21.10
N LYS A 506 9.73 -5.25 -20.92
CA LYS A 506 10.50 -5.50 -19.71
C LYS A 506 10.07 -4.58 -18.57
N LEU A 507 10.02 -5.14 -17.38
CA LEU A 507 9.81 -4.36 -16.15
C LEU A 507 10.89 -3.29 -16.03
N LYS A 508 10.49 -2.05 -15.75
CA LYS A 508 11.37 -0.91 -15.52
C LYS A 508 11.40 -0.53 -14.05
N LEU A 509 10.23 -0.52 -13.37
CA LEU A 509 10.11 -0.03 -12.01
C LEU A 509 8.90 -0.66 -11.30
N THR A 510 9.06 -0.95 -10.01
CA THR A 510 7.96 -1.16 -9.05
C THR A 510 8.04 -0.09 -7.98
N GLY A 511 6.89 0.50 -7.61
CA GLY A 511 6.90 1.57 -6.61
C GLY A 511 5.52 2.03 -6.15
N GLY A 512 5.52 2.84 -5.10
CA GLY A 512 4.35 3.48 -4.52
C GLY A 512 4.69 4.16 -3.20
N SER A 513 3.67 4.73 -2.54
CA SER A 513 3.82 5.52 -1.32
C SER A 513 2.64 5.36 -0.39
N PRO A 514 2.80 5.50 0.93
CA PRO A 514 1.74 5.94 1.85
C PRO A 514 1.49 7.44 1.72
N GLY A 515 0.40 7.94 2.35
CA GLY A 515 0.14 9.37 2.51
C GLY A 515 -1.28 9.82 2.19
N GLY A 516 -2.31 8.97 2.33
CA GLY A 516 -3.71 9.33 2.06
C GLY A 516 -3.92 9.79 0.62
N ALA A 517 -4.73 10.80 0.39
CA ALA A 517 -5.04 11.34 -0.94
C ALA A 517 -3.79 11.84 -1.70
N VAL A 518 -2.75 12.27 -0.98
CA VAL A 518 -1.49 12.77 -1.59
C VAL A 518 -0.62 11.63 -2.16
N ILE A 519 -0.91 10.36 -1.86
CA ILE A 519 -0.23 9.19 -2.45
C ILE A 519 -0.15 9.30 -3.98
N ILE A 520 -1.22 9.76 -4.61
CA ILE A 520 -1.32 9.97 -6.06
C ILE A 520 -0.21 10.91 -6.55
N HIS A 521 0.00 12.01 -5.84
CA HIS A 521 1.04 13.00 -6.19
C HIS A 521 2.45 12.51 -5.86
N TYR A 522 2.64 11.79 -4.77
CA TYR A 522 3.94 11.20 -4.42
C TYR A 522 4.37 10.17 -5.47
N THR A 523 3.47 9.28 -5.85
CA THR A 523 3.73 8.29 -6.89
C THR A 523 3.91 8.97 -8.27
N GLY A 524 3.08 9.98 -8.59
CA GLY A 524 3.24 10.79 -9.80
C GLY A 524 4.60 11.49 -9.87
N LYS A 525 5.08 12.07 -8.77
CA LYS A 525 6.42 12.68 -8.66
C LYS A 525 7.54 11.65 -8.92
N LEU A 526 7.43 10.45 -8.34
CA LEU A 526 8.38 9.36 -8.58
C LEU A 526 8.45 9.02 -10.07
N LEU A 527 7.31 8.84 -10.73
CA LEU A 527 7.22 8.49 -12.14
C LEU A 527 7.80 9.60 -13.04
N ILE A 528 7.45 10.85 -12.80
CA ILE A 528 7.99 11.99 -13.55
C ILE A 528 9.50 12.11 -13.33
N GLY A 529 9.96 11.99 -12.09
CA GLY A 529 11.38 12.06 -11.75
C GLY A 529 12.21 11.01 -12.48
N THR A 530 11.74 9.78 -12.49
CA THR A 530 12.48 8.66 -13.12
C THR A 530 12.32 8.63 -14.64
N LEU A 531 11.11 8.84 -15.16
CA LEU A 531 10.83 8.65 -16.58
C LEU A 531 11.10 9.91 -17.42
N GLN A 532 10.66 11.08 -16.95
CA GLN A 532 10.78 12.34 -17.71
C GLN A 532 12.11 13.07 -17.43
N TRP A 533 12.55 13.11 -16.18
CA TRP A 533 13.77 13.85 -15.80
C TRP A 533 15.02 12.98 -15.74
N GLY A 534 14.90 11.66 -15.88
CA GLY A 534 16.01 10.73 -15.93
C GLY A 534 16.78 10.58 -14.60
N LEU A 535 16.13 10.91 -13.48
CA LEU A 535 16.69 10.70 -12.15
C LEU A 535 16.68 9.21 -11.79
N ASN A 536 17.65 8.75 -11.00
CA ASN A 536 17.51 7.44 -10.39
C ASN A 536 16.40 7.45 -9.33
N THR A 537 15.96 6.27 -8.92
CA THR A 537 14.84 6.10 -8.00
C THR A 537 15.01 6.90 -6.70
N GLN A 538 16.21 6.89 -6.08
CA GLN A 538 16.44 7.63 -4.84
C GLN A 538 16.40 9.15 -5.06
N GLN A 539 16.98 9.65 -6.13
CA GLN A 539 16.93 11.08 -6.47
C GLN A 539 15.50 11.55 -6.69
N ALA A 540 14.70 10.77 -7.44
CA ALA A 540 13.29 11.08 -7.68
C ALA A 540 12.46 11.08 -6.38
N ILE A 541 12.71 10.14 -5.47
CA ILE A 541 12.08 10.07 -4.15
C ILE A 541 12.47 11.27 -3.29
N SER A 542 13.73 11.68 -3.33
CA SER A 542 14.29 12.76 -2.51
C SER A 542 13.86 14.17 -2.94
N LEU A 543 13.30 14.34 -4.16
CA LEU A 543 12.72 15.61 -4.57
C LEU A 543 11.70 16.13 -3.56
N PRO A 544 11.58 17.46 -3.40
CA PRO A 544 10.50 18.04 -2.61
C PRO A 544 9.12 17.57 -3.09
N ASN A 545 8.22 17.38 -2.15
CA ASN A 545 6.83 17.02 -2.43
C ASN A 545 5.98 18.23 -2.79
N PHE A 546 4.99 18.03 -3.64
CA PHE A 546 4.03 19.03 -4.08
C PHE A 546 2.71 18.35 -4.46
N SER A 547 1.59 19.07 -4.32
CA SER A 547 0.27 18.51 -4.62
C SER A 547 -0.80 19.58 -4.81
N SER A 548 -1.94 19.18 -5.37
CA SER A 548 -3.22 19.86 -5.27
C SER A 548 -4.36 18.85 -5.37
N LEU A 549 -5.21 18.82 -4.36
CA LEU A 549 -6.37 17.92 -4.26
C LEU A 549 -7.67 18.62 -4.73
N ASN A 550 -7.58 19.43 -5.77
CA ASN A 550 -8.63 20.33 -6.25
C ASN A 550 -8.95 21.49 -5.29
N GLY A 551 -7.90 22.09 -4.72
CA GLY A 551 -7.95 23.21 -3.80
C GLY A 551 -6.62 23.96 -3.82
N PRO A 552 -6.04 24.30 -2.66
CA PRO A 552 -4.73 24.93 -2.57
C PRO A 552 -3.63 24.17 -3.30
N THR A 553 -2.61 24.87 -3.75
CA THR A 553 -1.33 24.30 -4.13
C THR A 553 -0.53 24.09 -2.85
N ILE A 554 -0.20 22.84 -2.54
CA ILE A 554 0.55 22.49 -1.35
C ILE A 554 1.98 22.16 -1.74
N LEU A 555 2.94 22.83 -1.16
CA LEU A 555 4.37 22.60 -1.32
C LEU A 555 4.96 22.09 0.00
N GLU A 556 5.94 21.21 -0.09
CA GLU A 556 6.67 20.73 1.10
C GLU A 556 7.41 21.91 1.75
N GLU A 557 7.14 22.15 3.04
CA GLU A 557 7.66 23.31 3.78
C GLU A 557 9.18 23.37 3.73
N LYS A 558 9.72 24.60 3.54
CA LYS A 558 11.15 24.90 3.51
C LYS A 558 11.97 24.15 2.45
N ARG A 559 11.31 23.54 1.44
CA ARG A 559 11.97 22.76 0.41
C ARG A 559 11.97 23.46 -0.96
N PHE A 560 11.21 24.53 -1.12
CA PHE A 560 11.17 25.33 -2.33
C PHE A 560 11.71 26.75 -2.07
N PRO A 561 12.41 27.37 -3.08
CA PRO A 561 12.83 28.76 -2.97
C PRO A 561 11.63 29.70 -2.85
N GLU A 562 11.79 30.78 -2.09
CA GLU A 562 10.75 31.80 -1.90
C GLU A 562 10.26 32.39 -3.24
N ASN A 563 11.17 32.53 -4.22
CA ASN A 563 10.82 33.00 -5.55
C ASN A 563 9.84 32.05 -6.28
N THR A 564 9.95 30.73 -6.06
CA THR A 564 9.00 29.76 -6.59
C THR A 564 7.61 29.96 -5.99
N VAL A 565 7.53 30.15 -4.69
CA VAL A 565 6.27 30.42 -3.97
C VAL A 565 5.63 31.71 -4.49
N LYS A 566 6.40 32.81 -4.55
CA LYS A 566 5.92 34.11 -5.07
C LYS A 566 5.47 34.05 -6.53
N ALA A 567 6.18 33.30 -7.37
CA ALA A 567 5.81 33.13 -8.76
C ALA A 567 4.49 32.39 -8.94
N LEU A 568 4.24 31.36 -8.14
CA LEU A 568 2.95 30.67 -8.11
C LEU A 568 1.83 31.57 -7.57
N GLN A 569 2.08 32.34 -6.52
CA GLN A 569 1.13 33.32 -6.01
C GLN A 569 0.80 34.38 -7.06
N GLY A 570 1.80 34.84 -7.85
CA GLY A 570 1.61 35.77 -8.98
C GLY A 570 0.74 35.17 -10.10
N LYS A 571 0.67 33.85 -10.21
CA LYS A 571 -0.26 33.12 -11.08
C LYS A 571 -1.62 32.83 -10.40
N GLY A 572 -1.92 33.44 -9.26
CA GLY A 572 -3.19 33.32 -8.55
C GLY A 572 -3.39 32.04 -7.74
N HIS A 573 -2.33 31.22 -7.52
CA HIS A 573 -2.42 30.08 -6.62
C HIS A 573 -2.59 30.49 -5.16
N ASP A 574 -3.48 29.80 -4.44
CA ASP A 574 -3.44 29.72 -2.97
C ASP A 574 -2.34 28.72 -2.62
N VAL A 575 -1.12 29.23 -2.34
CA VAL A 575 0.03 28.38 -2.01
C VAL A 575 0.10 28.18 -0.52
N ARG A 576 0.15 26.91 -0.08
CA ARG A 576 0.36 26.52 1.31
C ARG A 576 1.62 25.69 1.42
N GLU A 577 2.45 26.01 2.38
CA GLU A 577 3.58 25.18 2.76
C GLU A 577 3.17 24.32 3.96
N ALA A 578 3.40 23.02 3.85
CA ALA A 578 3.03 22.06 4.88
C ALA A 578 4.04 20.89 4.92
N PRO A 579 4.16 20.17 6.05
CA PRO A 579 4.80 18.86 6.04
C PRO A 579 4.09 17.93 5.07
N LEU A 580 4.82 17.29 4.18
CA LEU A 580 4.31 16.30 3.24
C LEU A 580 5.09 15.00 3.43
N PRO A 581 4.78 14.22 4.50
CA PRO A 581 5.57 13.05 4.91
C PRO A 581 5.27 11.85 4.04
N SER A 582 5.73 11.88 2.78
CA SER A 582 5.68 10.69 1.92
C SER A 582 6.48 9.52 2.54
N GLY A 583 6.29 8.34 2.01
CA GLY A 583 7.00 7.14 2.42
C GLY A 583 7.29 6.25 1.20
N LEU A 584 7.73 6.88 0.11
CA LEU A 584 8.02 6.23 -1.14
C LEU A 584 8.99 5.07 -0.96
N GLN A 585 8.65 3.93 -1.55
CA GLN A 585 9.50 2.76 -1.68
C GLN A 585 9.45 2.32 -3.14
N ALA A 586 10.60 2.21 -3.79
CA ALA A 586 10.63 1.83 -5.20
C ALA A 586 11.92 1.10 -5.55
N ILE A 587 11.84 0.24 -6.57
CA ILE A 587 12.96 -0.51 -7.13
C ILE A 587 12.93 -0.37 -8.63
N GLU A 588 14.03 0.11 -9.22
CA GLU A 588 14.25 0.25 -10.65
C GLU A 588 15.11 -0.90 -11.15
N VAL A 589 14.75 -1.46 -12.32
CA VAL A 589 15.58 -2.43 -13.02
C VAL A 589 16.65 -1.67 -13.81
N THR A 590 17.92 -2.07 -13.64
CA THR A 590 19.09 -1.50 -14.31
C THR A 590 19.79 -2.56 -15.16
N PRO A 591 20.71 -2.19 -16.05
CA PRO A 591 21.46 -3.17 -16.84
C PRO A 591 22.28 -4.17 -16.00
N THR A 592 22.64 -3.83 -14.77
CA THR A 592 23.53 -4.63 -13.91
C THR A 592 22.84 -5.20 -12.67
N GLY A 593 21.52 -5.11 -12.57
CA GLY A 593 20.73 -5.56 -11.42
C GLY A 593 19.58 -4.61 -11.09
N PHE A 594 19.51 -4.15 -9.85
CA PHE A 594 18.44 -3.26 -9.39
C PHE A 594 19.03 -2.05 -8.65
N PHE A 595 18.30 -0.94 -8.69
CA PHE A 595 18.59 0.22 -7.86
C PHE A 595 17.34 0.62 -7.08
N GLY A 596 17.40 0.51 -5.76
CA GLY A 596 16.27 0.83 -4.89
C GLY A 596 16.40 2.19 -4.23
N GLY A 597 15.26 2.82 -3.98
CA GLY A 597 15.14 4.05 -3.21
C GLY A 597 14.10 3.91 -2.08
N ALA A 598 14.37 4.57 -0.97
CA ALA A 598 13.47 4.67 0.17
C ALA A 598 13.38 6.12 0.63
N ASP A 599 12.19 6.51 1.11
CA ASP A 599 11.90 7.90 1.45
C ASP A 599 12.77 8.43 2.60
N PRO A 600 13.49 9.56 2.40
CA PRO A 600 14.30 10.17 3.46
C PRO A 600 13.47 10.76 4.62
N ARG A 601 12.15 10.84 4.46
CA ARG A 601 11.22 11.36 5.49
C ARG A 601 10.77 10.28 6.47
N ARG A 602 11.09 8.99 6.18
CA ARG A 602 10.74 7.82 7.00
C ARG A 602 11.92 6.86 7.17
N GLU A 603 11.72 5.82 7.98
CA GLU A 603 12.75 4.85 8.38
C GLU A 603 13.07 3.80 7.32
N GLY A 604 12.26 3.69 6.25
CA GLY A 604 12.38 2.66 5.22
C GLY A 604 13.76 2.53 4.61
N VAL A 605 14.10 1.31 4.17
CA VAL A 605 15.37 0.95 3.52
C VAL A 605 15.11 -0.02 2.37
N VAL A 606 16.16 -0.25 1.57
CA VAL A 606 16.18 -1.29 0.53
C VAL A 606 17.24 -2.33 0.87
N MET A 607 16.91 -3.61 0.72
CA MET A 607 17.82 -4.72 0.93
C MET A 607 17.83 -5.67 -0.26
N GLY A 608 18.99 -6.19 -0.57
CA GLY A 608 19.28 -7.19 -1.58
C GLY A 608 20.77 -7.56 -1.55
N PRO A 609 21.21 -8.60 -2.29
CA PRO A 609 22.64 -8.87 -2.43
C PRO A 609 23.35 -7.68 -3.06
N LYS A 610 24.50 -7.30 -2.49
CA LYS A 610 25.32 -6.22 -3.07
C LYS A 610 25.93 -6.67 -4.40
N PRO A 611 26.19 -5.74 -5.34
CA PRO A 611 26.94 -5.98 -6.58
C PRO A 611 28.32 -6.54 -6.35
#